data_55ac9a2df7593d102f1e4a12963ce828
#
_entry.id   55ac9a2df7593d102f1e4a12963ce828
#
_cell.length_a   1.000
_cell.length_b   1.000
_cell.length_c   1.000
_cell.angle_alpha   90.00
_cell.angle_beta   90.00
_cell.angle_gamma   90.00
#
_symmetry.space_group_name_H-M   'P 1'
#
loop_
_entity.id
_entity.type
_entity.pdbx_description
1 polymer ?
#
loop_
_entity_poly.entity_id
_entity_poly.type
_entity_poly.pdbx_seq_one_letter_code
_entity_poly.pdbx_strand_id
1 'polypeptide(L)'
;LRYFVSKGRQLAHTFPPFVFLGQLRRVGISGVRAQAKAKKEYAKLFPGRTMRADRFASAELLVRQVADQPAAPRISIVVPLYNTPQQFLVELLDSVQNQTYQNWELCLVDAGQDETVGQTVAARAAEDPRIRYQKLEKNEGIAGNTNQGFALATGEFIALLDHDDILHPCALW
;
A
#
# COMPACT_ATOMS: atom_id res chain seq x y z
N LEU A 1 -3.87 -11.50 5.31
CA LEU A 1 -3.13 -11.15 6.54
C LEU A 1 -3.71 -9.86 7.08
N ARG A 2 -4.60 -9.95 8.08
CA ARG A 2 -5.12 -8.78 8.80
C ARG A 2 -4.02 -8.22 9.71
N TYR A 3 -3.44 -7.09 9.37
CA TYR A 3 -2.63 -6.33 10.31
C TYR A 3 -3.53 -5.36 11.09
N PHE A 4 -3.84 -5.73 12.34
CA PHE A 4 -4.47 -4.83 13.30
C PHE A 4 -3.47 -3.77 13.75
N VAL A 5 -3.75 -2.49 13.47
CA VAL A 5 -3.08 -1.38 14.13
C VAL A 5 -3.91 -0.96 15.34
N SER A 6 -3.48 -1.35 16.55
CA SER A 6 -4.11 -0.91 17.80
C SER A 6 -3.84 0.58 18.04
N LYS A 7 -4.89 1.34 18.39
CA LYS A 7 -4.80 2.69 18.95
C LYS A 7 -3.97 2.67 20.25
N GLY A 8 -2.78 3.25 20.24
CA GLY A 8 -1.93 3.33 21.43
C GLY A 8 -0.99 4.53 21.42
N ARG A 9 -1.33 5.51 22.24
CA ARG A 9 -0.53 6.55 22.91
C ARG A 9 0.72 7.09 22.20
N GLN A 10 0.67 8.40 21.90
CA GLN A 10 1.82 9.25 21.63
C GLN A 10 2.92 9.06 22.69
N LEU A 11 4.09 8.64 22.24
CA LEU A 11 5.34 8.85 22.94
C LEU A 11 6.35 9.31 21.89
N ALA A 12 6.74 10.57 22.02
CA ALA A 12 7.90 11.11 21.32
C ALA A 12 9.14 10.35 21.82
N HIS A 13 9.56 9.33 21.09
CA HIS A 13 10.82 8.65 21.36
C HIS A 13 11.92 9.27 20.51
N THR A 14 12.64 10.20 21.12
CA THR A 14 14.04 10.40 20.81
C THR A 14 14.71 9.03 20.94
N PHE A 15 15.31 8.51 19.87
CA PHE A 15 15.99 7.21 19.91
C PHE A 15 17.03 7.20 21.03
N PRO A 16 17.02 6.23 21.96
CA PRO A 16 18.10 6.06 22.90
C PRO A 16 19.43 5.92 22.12
N PRO A 17 20.52 6.55 22.54
CA PRO A 17 21.79 6.55 21.79
C PRO A 17 22.31 5.14 21.46
N PHE A 18 21.99 4.15 22.25
CA PHE A 18 22.34 2.73 22.00
C PHE A 18 21.59 2.11 20.80
N VAL A 19 20.32 2.51 20.55
CA VAL A 19 19.55 2.03 19.38
C VAL A 19 20.11 2.64 18.11
N PHE A 20 20.51 3.93 18.15
CA PHE A 20 21.12 4.63 17.03
C PHE A 20 22.47 4.00 16.63
N LEU A 21 23.32 3.67 17.59
CA LEU A 21 24.60 2.96 17.36
C LEU A 21 24.39 1.55 16.79
N GLY A 22 23.37 0.83 17.26
CA GLY A 22 23.01 -0.49 16.74
C GLY A 22 22.51 -0.44 15.29
N GLN A 23 21.75 0.58 14.92
CA GLN A 23 21.30 0.78 13.53
C GLN A 23 22.44 1.23 12.62
N LEU A 24 23.31 2.14 13.07
CA LEU A 24 24.51 2.54 12.34
C LEU A 24 25.42 1.36 12.00
N ARG A 25 25.54 0.40 12.91
CA ARG A 25 26.33 -0.82 12.71
C ARG A 25 25.70 -1.78 11.70
N ARG A 26 24.33 -1.83 11.60
CA ARG A 26 23.61 -2.74 10.69
C ARG A 26 23.45 -2.17 9.27
N VAL A 27 23.14 -0.91 9.13
CA VAL A 27 22.72 -0.33 7.83
C VAL A 27 23.62 0.82 7.34
N GLY A 28 24.61 1.23 8.11
CA GLY A 28 25.49 2.35 7.80
C GLY A 28 24.79 3.72 7.86
N ILE A 29 25.55 4.79 7.61
CA ILE A 29 25.02 6.18 7.64
C ILE A 29 23.98 6.40 6.52
N SER A 30 24.18 5.82 5.34
CA SER A 30 23.26 5.90 4.21
C SER A 30 21.92 5.26 4.52
N GLY A 31 21.91 4.08 5.14
CA GLY A 31 20.68 3.38 5.54
C GLY A 31 19.91 4.12 6.64
N VAL A 32 20.61 4.74 7.60
CA VAL A 32 19.95 5.58 8.63
C VAL A 32 19.28 6.81 8.00
N ARG A 33 19.95 7.45 7.02
CA ARG A 33 19.36 8.58 6.28
C ARG A 33 18.15 8.16 5.45
N ALA A 34 18.21 6.99 4.81
CA ALA A 34 17.09 6.44 4.05
C ALA A 34 15.88 6.12 4.94
N GLN A 35 16.11 5.49 6.10
CA GLN A 35 15.06 5.26 7.09
C GLN A 35 14.43 6.56 7.61
N ALA A 36 15.25 7.59 7.86
CA ALA A 36 14.75 8.90 8.29
C ALA A 36 13.91 9.57 7.20
N LYS A 37 14.33 9.44 5.92
CA LYS A 37 13.56 9.93 4.76
C LYS A 37 12.25 9.17 4.62
N ALA A 38 12.27 7.84 4.63
CA ALA A 38 11.08 7.00 4.55
C ALA A 38 10.08 7.30 5.69
N LYS A 39 10.58 7.48 6.92
CA LYS A 39 9.77 7.88 8.07
C LYS A 39 9.11 9.25 7.89
N LYS A 40 9.84 10.21 7.29
CA LYS A 40 9.32 11.55 7.00
C LYS A 40 8.26 11.53 5.91
N GLU A 41 8.47 10.74 4.85
CA GLU A 41 7.47 10.55 3.79
C GLU A 41 6.23 9.82 4.31
N TYR A 42 6.41 8.75 5.09
CA TYR A 42 5.30 8.06 5.74
C TYR A 42 4.46 8.99 6.63
N ALA A 43 5.11 9.87 7.40
CA ALA A 43 4.40 10.83 8.25
C ALA A 43 3.61 11.89 7.47
N LYS A 44 4.02 12.19 6.22
CA LYS A 44 3.26 13.08 5.33
C LYS A 44 2.02 12.37 4.76
N LEU A 45 2.18 11.10 4.36
CA LEU A 45 1.09 10.29 3.79
C LEU A 45 0.06 9.88 4.86
N PHE A 46 0.51 9.70 6.10
CA PHE A 46 -0.32 9.21 7.21
C PHE A 46 -0.16 10.09 8.46
N PRO A 47 -0.76 11.30 8.48
CA PRO A 47 -0.68 12.20 9.62
C PRO A 47 -1.18 11.53 10.90
N GLY A 48 -0.37 11.63 11.98
CA GLY A 48 -0.73 11.05 13.29
C GLY A 48 -0.41 9.56 13.46
N ARG A 49 0.14 8.89 12.43
CA ARG A 49 0.62 7.50 12.54
C ARG A 49 2.14 7.46 12.68
N THR A 50 2.65 6.54 13.48
CA THR A 50 4.09 6.31 13.64
C THR A 50 4.49 5.01 12.96
N MET A 51 5.45 5.10 12.03
CA MET A 51 6.10 3.94 11.45
C MET A 51 7.00 3.28 12.50
N ARG A 52 6.77 2.01 12.83
CA ARG A 52 7.70 1.21 13.64
C ARG A 52 8.87 0.75 12.77
N ALA A 53 9.89 1.58 12.68
CA ALA A 53 11.07 1.34 11.83
C ALA A 53 11.95 0.16 12.30
N ASP A 54 11.72 -0.35 13.51
CA ASP A 54 12.52 -1.39 14.16
C ASP A 54 12.21 -2.81 13.67
N ARG A 55 11.08 -3.02 12.97
CA ARG A 55 10.65 -4.34 12.47
C ARG A 55 10.81 -4.54 10.97
N PHE A 56 11.11 -3.49 10.23
CA PHE A 56 11.21 -3.57 8.76
C PHE A 56 12.64 -3.25 8.33
N ALA A 57 13.18 -4.09 7.46
CA ALA A 57 14.35 -3.72 6.69
C ALA A 57 14.09 -2.36 6.00
N SER A 58 15.11 -1.54 5.81
CA SER A 58 14.91 -0.26 5.11
C SER A 58 14.24 -0.53 3.76
N ALA A 59 13.33 0.34 3.34
CA ALA A 59 12.67 0.23 2.03
C ALA A 59 13.70 0.05 0.89
N GLU A 60 14.88 0.70 0.99
CA GLU A 60 15.97 0.51 0.04
C GLU A 60 16.57 -0.90 0.05
N LEU A 61 16.67 -1.54 1.24
CA LEU A 61 17.18 -2.91 1.35
C LEU A 61 16.19 -3.89 0.72
N LEU A 62 14.89 -3.67 0.93
CA LEU A 62 13.83 -4.47 0.35
C LEU A 62 13.76 -4.29 -1.18
N VAL A 63 13.86 -3.06 -1.67
CA VAL A 63 13.93 -2.78 -3.13
C VAL A 63 15.16 -3.43 -3.75
N ARG A 64 16.32 -3.42 -3.08
CA ARG A 64 17.53 -4.13 -3.57
C ARG A 64 17.35 -5.64 -3.58
N GLN A 65 16.72 -6.21 -2.55
CA GLN A 65 16.45 -7.64 -2.49
C GLN A 65 15.57 -8.12 -3.64
N VAL A 66 14.64 -7.29 -4.13
CA VAL A 66 13.79 -7.62 -5.30
C VAL A 66 14.51 -7.35 -6.62
N ALA A 67 15.28 -6.27 -6.73
CA ALA A 67 16.06 -6.01 -7.93
C ALA A 67 17.02 -7.18 -8.26
N ASP A 68 17.46 -7.91 -7.23
CA ASP A 68 18.31 -9.10 -7.35
C ASP A 68 17.50 -10.40 -7.56
N GLN A 69 16.14 -10.35 -7.59
CA GLN A 69 15.29 -11.52 -7.87
C GLN A 69 14.65 -11.41 -9.27
N PRO A 70 15.22 -12.11 -10.27
CA PRO A 70 14.73 -12.03 -11.65
C PRO A 70 13.31 -12.59 -11.87
N ALA A 71 12.66 -13.12 -10.84
CA ALA A 71 11.35 -13.75 -10.88
C ALA A 71 10.45 -13.30 -9.72
N ALA A 72 10.44 -12.00 -9.39
CA ALA A 72 9.50 -11.49 -8.40
C ALA A 72 8.04 -11.70 -8.88
N PRO A 73 7.19 -12.46 -8.16
CA PRO A 73 5.85 -12.81 -8.61
C PRO A 73 4.96 -11.57 -8.72
N ARG A 74 4.06 -11.55 -9.71
CA ARG A 74 3.07 -10.46 -9.82
C ARG A 74 1.98 -10.66 -8.78
N ILE A 75 1.68 -9.58 -8.04
CA ILE A 75 0.63 -9.56 -7.02
C ILE A 75 -0.55 -8.72 -7.55
N SER A 76 -1.73 -9.33 -7.63
CA SER A 76 -2.97 -8.62 -7.93
C SER A 76 -3.62 -8.17 -6.62
N ILE A 77 -3.74 -6.86 -6.43
CA ILE A 77 -4.46 -6.28 -5.30
C ILE A 77 -5.91 -6.07 -5.74
N VAL A 78 -6.84 -6.81 -5.16
CA VAL A 78 -8.27 -6.76 -5.50
C VAL A 78 -9.02 -5.94 -4.46
N VAL A 79 -9.72 -4.90 -4.92
CA VAL A 79 -10.48 -3.97 -4.08
C VAL A 79 -11.89 -3.81 -4.61
N PRO A 80 -12.90 -4.33 -3.92
CA PRO A 80 -14.29 -4.01 -4.21
C PRO A 80 -14.63 -2.62 -3.66
N LEU A 81 -15.13 -1.74 -4.53
CA LEU A 81 -15.57 -0.39 -4.19
C LEU A 81 -17.11 -0.35 -4.12
N TYR A 82 -17.65 0.27 -3.08
CA TYR A 82 -19.08 0.54 -2.98
C TYR A 82 -19.32 1.79 -2.15
N ASN A 83 -19.84 2.84 -2.81
CA ASN A 83 -20.06 4.14 -2.18
C ASN A 83 -18.83 4.64 -1.41
N THR A 84 -17.65 4.44 -1.99
CA THR A 84 -16.37 4.77 -1.35
C THR A 84 -16.20 6.27 -1.25
N PRO A 85 -16.03 6.83 -0.04
CA PRO A 85 -15.72 8.24 0.13
C PRO A 85 -14.44 8.61 -0.62
N GLN A 86 -14.45 9.76 -1.30
CA GLN A 86 -13.34 10.24 -2.13
C GLN A 86 -12.01 10.28 -1.37
N GLN A 87 -12.04 10.67 -0.09
CA GLN A 87 -10.83 10.70 0.74
C GLN A 87 -10.21 9.32 0.89
N PHE A 88 -11.01 8.28 1.17
CA PHE A 88 -10.52 6.91 1.34
C PHE A 88 -9.99 6.34 0.04
N LEU A 89 -10.67 6.63 -1.08
CA LEU A 89 -10.19 6.22 -2.40
C LEU A 89 -8.80 6.80 -2.71
N VAL A 90 -8.59 8.08 -2.45
CA VAL A 90 -7.29 8.74 -2.68
C VAL A 90 -6.21 8.14 -1.77
N GLU A 91 -6.50 7.98 -0.48
CA GLU A 91 -5.56 7.39 0.49
C GLU A 91 -5.19 5.93 0.11
N LEU A 92 -6.17 5.14 -0.35
CA LEU A 92 -5.95 3.78 -0.84
C LEU A 92 -5.03 3.78 -2.07
N LEU A 93 -5.37 4.56 -3.10
CA LEU A 93 -4.58 4.66 -4.33
C LEU A 93 -3.15 5.08 -4.03
N ASP A 94 -2.96 6.12 -3.22
CA ASP A 94 -1.64 6.58 -2.80
C ASP A 94 -0.87 5.49 -2.05
N SER A 95 -1.53 4.70 -1.19
CA SER A 95 -0.90 3.64 -0.41
C SER A 95 -0.41 2.49 -1.29
N VAL A 96 -1.13 2.16 -2.36
CA VAL A 96 -0.76 1.13 -3.32
C VAL A 96 0.34 1.63 -4.27
N GLN A 97 0.20 2.83 -4.82
CA GLN A 97 1.21 3.40 -5.72
C GLN A 97 2.57 3.62 -5.03
N ASN A 98 2.56 3.85 -3.71
CA ASN A 98 3.77 4.02 -2.89
C ASN A 98 4.35 2.70 -2.35
N GLN A 99 3.88 1.52 -2.82
CA GLN A 99 4.49 0.25 -2.43
C GLN A 99 5.94 0.16 -2.91
N THR A 100 6.81 -0.34 -2.03
CA THR A 100 8.22 -0.58 -2.37
C THR A 100 8.41 -1.80 -3.27
N TYR A 101 7.50 -2.77 -3.19
CA TYR A 101 7.38 -3.86 -4.16
C TYR A 101 6.73 -3.33 -5.43
N GLN A 102 7.35 -3.51 -6.60
CA GLN A 102 6.90 -2.86 -7.83
C GLN A 102 6.10 -3.76 -8.77
N ASN A 103 6.20 -5.10 -8.63
CA ASN A 103 5.49 -6.02 -9.52
C ASN A 103 4.08 -6.35 -9.02
N TRP A 104 3.22 -5.34 -9.02
CA TRP A 104 1.81 -5.44 -8.65
C TRP A 104 0.89 -4.90 -9.75
N GLU A 105 -0.37 -5.28 -9.67
CA GLU A 105 -1.49 -4.60 -10.34
C GLU A 105 -2.60 -4.33 -9.32
N LEU A 106 -3.37 -3.29 -9.54
CA LEU A 106 -4.52 -2.91 -8.72
C LEU A 106 -5.80 -3.13 -9.52
N CYS A 107 -6.64 -4.06 -9.07
CA CYS A 107 -7.90 -4.41 -9.69
C CYS A 107 -9.05 -3.81 -8.87
N LEU A 108 -9.61 -2.70 -9.32
CA LEU A 108 -10.70 -1.98 -8.68
C LEU A 108 -12.02 -2.34 -9.36
N VAL A 109 -12.98 -2.81 -8.57
CA VAL A 109 -14.32 -3.16 -9.06
C VAL A 109 -15.35 -2.31 -8.30
N ASP A 110 -16.04 -1.43 -9.02
CA ASP A 110 -16.93 -0.43 -8.44
C ASP A 110 -18.40 -0.73 -8.71
N ALA A 111 -19.14 -1.01 -7.65
CA ALA A 111 -20.57 -1.22 -7.66
C ALA A 111 -21.36 -0.01 -7.08
N GLY A 112 -20.68 1.10 -6.78
CA GLY A 112 -21.28 2.32 -6.24
C GLY A 112 -22.07 3.11 -7.28
N GLN A 113 -22.75 4.15 -6.85
CA GLN A 113 -23.53 5.04 -7.71
C GLN A 113 -22.77 6.35 -8.05
N ASP A 114 -21.72 6.65 -7.30
CA ASP A 114 -20.95 7.89 -7.46
C ASP A 114 -19.96 7.79 -8.62
N GLU A 115 -20.19 8.56 -9.67
CA GLU A 115 -19.31 8.61 -10.84
C GLU A 115 -17.96 9.28 -10.57
N THR A 116 -17.85 10.06 -9.50
CA THR A 116 -16.57 10.71 -9.14
C THR A 116 -15.49 9.69 -8.78
N VAL A 117 -15.89 8.52 -8.26
CA VAL A 117 -14.99 7.37 -8.01
C VAL A 117 -14.34 6.93 -9.33
N GLY A 118 -15.14 6.68 -10.36
CA GLY A 118 -14.66 6.28 -11.68
C GLY A 118 -13.75 7.33 -12.32
N GLN A 119 -14.10 8.61 -12.23
CA GLN A 119 -13.30 9.71 -12.75
C GLN A 119 -11.92 9.80 -12.08
N THR A 120 -11.89 9.66 -10.76
CA THR A 120 -10.63 9.67 -9.99
C THR A 120 -9.74 8.49 -10.35
N VAL A 121 -10.32 7.29 -10.45
CA VAL A 121 -9.56 6.09 -10.83
C VAL A 121 -9.07 6.20 -12.27
N ALA A 122 -9.88 6.72 -13.21
CA ALA A 122 -9.48 6.90 -14.60
C ALA A 122 -8.29 7.86 -14.73
N ALA A 123 -8.28 8.96 -13.97
CA ALA A 123 -7.15 9.89 -13.94
C ALA A 123 -5.86 9.20 -13.48
N ARG A 124 -5.93 8.40 -12.40
CA ARG A 124 -4.77 7.65 -11.90
C ARG A 124 -4.31 6.54 -12.85
N ALA A 125 -5.25 5.84 -13.47
CA ALA A 125 -4.95 4.77 -14.44
C ALA A 125 -4.29 5.32 -15.73
N ALA A 126 -4.58 6.56 -16.10
CA ALA A 126 -3.91 7.22 -17.21
C ALA A 126 -2.40 7.47 -16.95
N GLU A 127 -2.03 7.64 -15.67
CA GLU A 127 -0.64 7.86 -15.25
C GLU A 127 0.07 6.54 -14.86
N ASP A 128 -0.69 5.54 -14.39
CA ASP A 128 -0.15 4.26 -13.93
C ASP A 128 -0.94 3.08 -14.55
N PRO A 129 -0.42 2.42 -15.60
CA PRO A 129 -1.11 1.34 -16.31
C PRO A 129 -1.30 0.06 -15.47
N ARG A 130 -0.74 -0.01 -14.28
CA ARG A 130 -0.95 -1.10 -13.33
C ARG A 130 -2.32 -1.02 -12.65
N ILE A 131 -3.02 0.14 -12.75
CA ILE A 131 -4.35 0.34 -12.20
C ILE A 131 -5.39 -0.07 -13.24
N ARG A 132 -6.24 -1.03 -12.88
CA ARG A 132 -7.33 -1.56 -13.69
C ARG A 132 -8.66 -1.28 -12.99
N TYR A 133 -9.64 -0.82 -13.73
CA TYR A 133 -10.94 -0.45 -13.19
C TYR A 133 -12.07 -1.06 -13.99
N GLN A 134 -13.06 -1.57 -13.26
CA GLN A 134 -14.32 -2.06 -13.84
C GLN A 134 -15.50 -1.50 -13.06
N LYS A 135 -16.39 -0.81 -13.76
CA LYS A 135 -17.71 -0.43 -13.23
C LYS A 135 -18.65 -1.60 -13.37
N LEU A 136 -19.38 -1.95 -12.31
CA LEU A 136 -20.43 -2.95 -12.34
C LEU A 136 -21.79 -2.31 -12.60
N GLU A 137 -22.65 -3.01 -13.32
CA GLU A 137 -24.05 -2.57 -13.56
C GLU A 137 -24.89 -2.64 -12.29
N LYS A 138 -24.58 -3.58 -11.39
CA LYS A 138 -25.27 -3.78 -10.12
C LYS A 138 -24.33 -4.21 -9.01
N ASN A 139 -24.70 -3.91 -7.78
CA ASN A 139 -24.03 -4.42 -6.60
C ASN A 139 -24.44 -5.87 -6.32
N GLU A 140 -23.49 -6.79 -6.42
CA GLU A 140 -23.65 -8.24 -6.15
C GLU A 140 -23.25 -8.61 -4.71
N GLY A 141 -23.08 -7.60 -3.86
CA GLY A 141 -22.56 -7.77 -2.51
C GLY A 141 -21.04 -7.96 -2.49
N ILE A 142 -20.47 -7.97 -1.29
CA ILE A 142 -19.01 -7.99 -1.12
C ILE A 142 -18.36 -9.18 -1.82
N ALA A 143 -18.94 -10.38 -1.69
CA ALA A 143 -18.40 -11.60 -2.30
C ALA A 143 -18.51 -11.57 -3.83
N GLY A 144 -19.68 -11.16 -4.37
CA GLY A 144 -19.89 -11.06 -5.80
C GLY A 144 -18.96 -10.04 -6.45
N ASN A 145 -18.88 -8.85 -5.88
CA ASN A 145 -17.99 -7.79 -6.37
C ASN A 145 -16.52 -8.21 -6.30
N THR A 146 -16.11 -8.90 -5.23
CA THR A 146 -14.73 -9.43 -5.10
C THR A 146 -14.44 -10.47 -6.16
N ASN A 147 -15.40 -11.36 -6.50
CA ASN A 147 -15.24 -12.34 -7.57
C ASN A 147 -15.04 -11.69 -8.94
N GLN A 148 -15.70 -10.57 -9.21
CA GLN A 148 -15.44 -9.78 -10.42
C GLN A 148 -13.99 -9.22 -10.42
N GLY A 149 -13.49 -8.81 -9.25
CA GLY A 149 -12.10 -8.41 -9.11
C GLY A 149 -11.10 -9.55 -9.36
N PHE A 150 -11.42 -10.77 -8.95
CA PHE A 150 -10.62 -11.96 -9.27
C PHE A 150 -10.56 -12.22 -10.78
N ALA A 151 -11.66 -11.98 -11.50
CA ALA A 151 -11.68 -12.12 -12.95
C ALA A 151 -10.77 -11.10 -13.67
N LEU A 152 -10.51 -9.95 -13.05
CA LEU A 152 -9.54 -8.97 -13.56
C LEU A 152 -8.09 -9.34 -13.25
N ALA A 153 -7.85 -10.10 -12.19
CA ALA A 153 -6.51 -10.39 -11.69
C ALA A 153 -5.72 -11.27 -12.67
N THR A 154 -4.45 -10.89 -12.90
CA THR A 154 -3.52 -11.66 -13.76
C THR A 154 -2.24 -12.07 -13.03
N GLY A 155 -2.08 -11.69 -11.77
CA GLY A 155 -0.92 -12.00 -10.94
C GLY A 155 -0.94 -13.44 -10.43
N GLU A 156 0.23 -13.92 -10.03
CA GLU A 156 0.42 -15.25 -9.43
C GLU A 156 -0.16 -15.32 -8.01
N PHE A 157 -0.23 -14.16 -7.33
CA PHE A 157 -0.82 -14.03 -6.01
C PHE A 157 -1.89 -12.96 -5.99
N ILE A 158 -2.87 -13.15 -5.10
CA ILE A 158 -3.95 -12.19 -4.87
C ILE A 158 -3.84 -11.67 -3.45
N ALA A 159 -3.85 -10.33 -3.31
CA ALA A 159 -4.02 -9.62 -2.06
C ALA A 159 -5.43 -9.00 -2.04
N LEU A 160 -6.19 -9.23 -0.98
CA LEU A 160 -7.47 -8.57 -0.75
C LEU A 160 -7.28 -7.33 0.10
N LEU A 161 -7.89 -6.24 -0.31
CA LEU A 161 -7.82 -4.96 0.40
C LEU A 161 -9.22 -4.34 0.41
N ASP A 162 -9.67 -3.88 1.58
CA ASP A 162 -10.93 -3.16 1.72
C ASP A 162 -10.75 -1.69 1.28
N HIS A 163 -11.82 -1.09 0.75
CA HIS A 163 -11.76 0.25 0.14
C HIS A 163 -11.50 1.40 1.12
N ASP A 164 -11.58 1.14 2.42
CA ASP A 164 -11.32 2.07 3.53
C ASP A 164 -10.01 1.76 4.28
N ASP A 165 -9.24 0.77 3.77
CA ASP A 165 -7.93 0.41 4.29
C ASP A 165 -6.80 1.04 3.46
N ILE A 166 -5.62 1.11 4.09
CA ILE A 166 -4.38 1.57 3.47
C ILE A 166 -3.26 0.56 3.73
N LEU A 167 -2.43 0.35 2.74
CA LEU A 167 -1.27 -0.52 2.85
C LEU A 167 -0.06 0.21 3.44
N HIS A 168 0.67 -0.48 4.32
CA HIS A 168 2.01 -0.03 4.68
C HIS A 168 2.93 -0.08 3.44
N PRO A 169 3.89 0.85 3.24
CA PRO A 169 4.76 0.88 2.05
C PRO A 169 5.50 -0.42 1.73
N CYS A 170 5.67 -1.31 2.70
CA CYS A 170 6.32 -2.62 2.53
C CYS A 170 5.33 -3.79 2.73
N ALA A 171 4.04 -3.60 2.50
CA ALA A 171 3.04 -4.64 2.80
C ALA A 171 3.08 -5.82 1.83
N LEU A 172 3.57 -5.62 0.62
CA LEU A 172 3.62 -6.64 -0.44
C LEU A 172 4.91 -7.49 -0.44
N TRP A 173 5.74 -7.34 0.59
CA TRP A 173 6.97 -8.13 0.76
C TRP A 173 6.78 -9.42 1.54
#